data_3acddd8d84b4e9d2a4dd1348e5cfe680
#
_entry.id   3acddd8d84b4e9d2a4dd1348e5cfe680
#
_cell.length_a   1.000
_cell.length_b   1.000
_cell.length_c   1.000
_cell.angle_alpha   90.00
_cell.angle_beta   90.00
_cell.angle_gamma   90.00
#
_symmetry.space_group_name_H-M   'P 1'
#
loop_
_entity.id
_entity.type
_entity.pdbx_description
1 polymer ?
#
loop_
_entity_poly.entity_id
_entity_poly.type
_entity_poly.pdbx_seq_one_letter_code
_entity_poly.pdbx_strand_id
1 'polypeptide(L)'
;VFNAALKGRDDSIKNIGYIWNPKLNLYYIAAGETMRSGILPKIFAYTGSISIDRTWRSAGENVNRQVKMSDISNISKALDDGWVITFPQGTTTPFKPIRRGTAHIIKTYKPIVVPIVIDGFRRSFDKKGLMIKKRNVLQSMVIKEPLEIDYENDEISDIVTKIEYAIEQHPSFLKVISSKEYAKEEDELHKKRKFWNL
;
A
#
# COMPACT_ATOMS: atom_id res chain seq x y z
N VAL A 1 0.37 6.49 10.96
CA VAL A 1 -1.04 6.10 11.07
C VAL A 1 -1.20 4.92 12.02
N PHE A 2 -0.65 3.71 11.74
CA PHE A 2 -0.83 2.50 12.55
C PHE A 2 -0.39 2.68 14.01
N ASN A 3 0.83 3.16 14.24
CA ASN A 3 1.32 3.42 15.60
C ASN A 3 0.50 4.50 16.33
N ALA A 4 0.00 5.49 15.62
CA ALA A 4 -0.88 6.51 16.19
C ALA A 4 -2.24 5.91 16.57
N ALA A 5 -2.82 5.05 15.74
CA ALA A 5 -4.08 4.36 16.02
C ALA A 5 -3.98 3.45 17.25
N LEU A 6 -2.84 2.77 17.44
CA LEU A 6 -2.61 1.89 18.60
C LEU A 6 -2.47 2.62 19.93
N LYS A 7 -2.13 3.91 19.91
CA LYS A 7 -2.04 4.76 21.13
C LYS A 7 -3.36 5.42 21.53
N GLY A 8 -4.39 5.23 20.74
CA GLY A 8 -5.68 5.86 20.96
C GLY A 8 -5.85 7.15 20.18
N ARG A 9 -7.10 7.45 19.85
CA ARG A 9 -7.48 8.54 18.95
C ARG A 9 -7.13 9.92 19.49
N ASP A 10 -7.28 10.12 20.79
CA ASP A 10 -7.06 11.43 21.44
C ASP A 10 -5.59 11.76 21.61
N ASP A 11 -4.73 10.75 21.73
CA ASP A 11 -3.29 10.93 21.89
C ASP A 11 -2.54 11.02 20.55
N SER A 12 -3.15 10.56 19.46
CA SER A 12 -2.45 10.37 18.19
C SER A 12 -1.94 11.66 17.53
N ILE A 13 -2.64 12.78 17.72
CA ILE A 13 -2.30 14.08 17.10
C ILE A 13 -1.44 14.92 18.03
N LYS A 14 -1.70 14.87 19.34
CA LYS A 14 -1.02 15.70 20.34
C LYS A 14 0.25 15.06 20.90
N ASN A 15 0.32 13.74 20.92
CA ASN A 15 1.44 13.00 21.47
C ASN A 15 2.22 12.30 20.36
N ILE A 16 3.30 12.90 19.90
CA ILE A 16 4.21 12.33 18.89
C ILE A 16 5.17 11.28 19.46
N GLY A 17 5.00 10.87 20.72
CA GLY A 17 5.84 9.85 21.36
C GLY A 17 5.88 8.51 20.63
N TYR A 18 4.89 8.20 19.78
CA TYR A 18 4.91 7.01 18.91
C TYR A 18 6.02 7.04 17.84
N ILE A 19 6.58 8.20 17.54
CA ILE A 19 7.72 8.32 16.60
C ILE A 19 8.99 7.78 17.25
N TRP A 20 9.16 8.04 18.55
CA TRP A 20 10.34 7.64 19.31
C TRP A 20 10.21 6.26 19.94
N ASN A 21 8.97 5.84 20.23
CA ASN A 21 8.66 4.53 20.81
C ASN A 21 7.48 3.91 20.05
N PRO A 22 7.71 3.38 18.84
CA PRO A 22 6.66 2.73 18.06
C PRO A 22 6.18 1.45 18.76
N LYS A 23 4.86 1.19 18.68
CA LYS A 23 4.23 0.00 19.26
C LYS A 23 4.38 -1.22 18.35
N LEU A 24 4.63 -0.98 17.07
CA LEU A 24 4.89 -2.05 16.10
C LEU A 24 5.93 -1.60 15.08
N ASN A 25 6.73 -2.56 14.66
CA ASN A 25 7.67 -2.37 13.57
C ASN A 25 6.93 -2.45 12.25
N LEU A 26 7.18 -1.49 11.39
CA LEU A 26 6.52 -1.36 10.10
C LEU A 26 7.55 -1.27 8.99
N TYR A 27 7.56 -2.27 8.14
CA TYR A 27 8.42 -2.36 6.97
C TYR A 27 7.61 -2.13 5.70
N TYR A 28 8.27 -1.75 4.62
CA TYR A 28 7.63 -1.66 3.31
C TYR A 28 8.57 -2.12 2.20
N ILE A 29 7.97 -2.79 1.21
CA ILE A 29 8.70 -3.28 0.05
C ILE A 29 8.83 -2.17 -0.97
N ALA A 30 10.07 -1.81 -1.33
CA ALA A 30 10.35 -0.77 -2.31
C ALA A 30 11.37 -1.24 -3.35
N ALA A 31 11.28 -0.67 -4.57
CA ALA A 31 12.30 -0.92 -5.58
C ALA A 31 13.60 -0.19 -5.22
N GLY A 32 14.72 -0.90 -5.18
CA GLY A 32 16.03 -0.37 -4.83
C GLY A 32 16.46 0.83 -5.69
N GLU A 33 16.07 0.84 -6.97
CA GLU A 33 16.31 1.98 -7.87
C GLU A 33 15.60 3.25 -7.40
N THR A 34 14.36 3.11 -6.93
CA THR A 34 13.57 4.25 -6.42
C THR A 34 14.20 4.82 -5.16
N MET A 35 14.74 3.97 -4.28
CA MET A 35 15.39 4.38 -3.04
C MET A 35 16.74 5.09 -3.27
N ARG A 36 17.36 4.92 -4.43
CA ARG A 36 18.64 5.56 -4.79
C ARG A 36 18.48 6.84 -5.61
N SER A 37 17.28 7.19 -6.05
CA SER A 37 17.02 8.25 -7.03
C SER A 37 17.07 9.68 -6.50
N GLY A 38 17.36 9.90 -5.21
CA GLY A 38 17.43 11.24 -4.62
C GLY A 38 17.63 11.25 -3.11
N ILE A 39 17.70 12.44 -2.51
CA ILE A 39 17.91 12.62 -1.07
C ILE A 39 16.69 12.12 -0.28
N LEU A 40 15.48 12.53 -0.65
CA LEU A 40 14.25 12.16 0.04
C LEU A 40 13.98 10.63 0.00
N PRO A 41 14.10 9.93 -1.13
CA PRO A 41 14.05 8.47 -1.16
C PRO A 41 15.11 7.79 -0.29
N LYS A 42 16.33 8.35 -0.19
CA LYS A 42 17.37 7.83 0.72
C LYS A 42 16.96 7.95 2.18
N ILE A 43 16.36 9.06 2.60
CA ILE A 43 15.84 9.22 3.96
C ILE A 43 14.76 8.16 4.22
N PHE A 44 13.83 7.95 3.28
CA PHE A 44 12.82 6.89 3.42
C PHE A 44 13.43 5.49 3.46
N ALA A 45 14.57 5.25 2.83
CA ALA A 45 15.25 3.96 2.93
C ALA A 45 15.60 3.57 4.37
N TYR A 46 15.89 4.55 5.23
CA TYR A 46 16.19 4.32 6.65
C TYR A 46 14.95 4.09 7.53
N THR A 47 13.74 4.30 7.01
CA THR A 47 12.50 4.16 7.78
C THR A 47 11.83 2.79 7.64
N GLY A 48 12.62 1.72 7.45
CA GLY A 48 12.10 0.35 7.36
C GLY A 48 11.82 -0.13 5.93
N SER A 49 12.57 0.36 4.92
CA SER A 49 12.43 -0.16 3.57
C SER A 49 13.16 -1.48 3.37
N ILE A 50 12.46 -2.44 2.77
CA ILE A 50 13.06 -3.66 2.22
C ILE A 50 13.27 -3.39 0.73
N SER A 51 14.52 -3.17 0.34
CA SER A 51 14.86 -2.92 -1.06
C SER A 51 14.87 -4.23 -1.83
N ILE A 52 14.07 -4.31 -2.89
CA ILE A 52 14.05 -5.44 -3.83
C ILE A 52 14.51 -4.94 -5.19
N ASP A 53 15.47 -5.62 -5.79
CA ASP A 53 15.86 -5.35 -7.17
C ASP A 53 14.76 -5.84 -8.13
N ARG A 54 14.33 -4.97 -9.03
CA ARG A 54 13.30 -5.33 -10.02
C ARG A 54 13.85 -6.38 -10.97
N THR A 55 13.11 -7.46 -11.15
CA THR A 55 13.52 -8.56 -12.03
C THR A 55 13.27 -8.29 -13.52
N TRP A 56 12.43 -7.31 -13.85
CA TRP A 56 11.97 -7.06 -15.23
C TRP A 56 12.37 -5.69 -15.78
N ARG A 57 12.77 -4.72 -14.95
CA ARG A 57 13.14 -3.36 -15.40
C ARG A 57 14.20 -2.76 -14.49
N SER A 58 15.31 -2.32 -15.09
CA SER A 58 16.37 -1.58 -14.44
C SER A 58 16.70 -0.34 -15.29
N ALA A 59 16.73 0.84 -14.66
CA ALA A 59 17.07 2.11 -15.32
C ALA A 59 16.28 2.43 -16.61
N GLY A 60 15.05 1.89 -16.74
CA GLY A 60 14.22 2.09 -17.93
C GLY A 60 14.26 0.94 -18.93
N GLU A 61 15.21 0.04 -18.84
CA GLU A 61 15.36 -1.13 -19.72
C GLU A 61 14.71 -2.39 -19.14
N ASN A 62 14.24 -3.28 -20.03
CA ASN A 62 13.73 -4.59 -19.64
C ASN A 62 14.90 -5.50 -19.27
N VAL A 63 14.91 -5.99 -18.04
CA VAL A 63 15.95 -6.89 -17.53
C VAL A 63 15.27 -8.14 -17.01
N ASN A 64 15.73 -9.31 -17.45
CA ASN A 64 15.25 -10.59 -16.92
C ASN A 64 16.25 -11.07 -15.86
N ARG A 65 16.02 -10.73 -14.59
CA ARG A 65 16.86 -11.15 -13.46
C ARG A 65 16.10 -12.10 -12.56
N GLN A 66 16.79 -13.06 -11.99
CA GLN A 66 16.25 -13.89 -10.92
C GLN A 66 16.18 -13.07 -9.61
N VAL A 67 15.17 -13.37 -8.77
CA VAL A 67 15.04 -12.78 -7.44
C VAL A 67 16.25 -13.22 -6.61
N LYS A 68 16.90 -12.28 -5.97
CA LYS A 68 18.05 -12.60 -5.11
C LYS A 68 17.59 -13.29 -3.84
N MET A 69 18.30 -14.32 -3.41
CA MET A 69 18.04 -15.02 -2.14
C MET A 69 18.14 -14.08 -0.93
N SER A 70 18.99 -13.06 -0.99
CA SER A 70 19.08 -12.01 0.04
C SER A 70 17.79 -11.22 0.21
N ASP A 71 17.09 -10.93 -0.88
CA ASP A 71 15.83 -10.15 -0.84
C ASP A 71 14.73 -10.98 -0.17
N ILE A 72 14.68 -12.28 -0.47
CA ILE A 72 13.78 -13.24 0.14
C ILE A 72 14.04 -13.33 1.65
N SER A 73 15.30 -13.49 2.06
CA SER A 73 15.69 -13.56 3.48
C SER A 73 15.31 -12.28 4.25
N ASN A 74 15.48 -11.11 3.65
CA ASN A 74 15.11 -9.84 4.28
C ASN A 74 13.60 -9.69 4.48
N ILE A 75 12.79 -10.20 3.55
CA ILE A 75 11.34 -10.23 3.70
C ILE A 75 10.92 -11.14 4.86
N SER A 76 11.51 -12.33 4.96
CA SER A 76 11.25 -13.27 6.07
C SER A 76 11.51 -12.60 7.41
N LYS A 77 12.71 -12.04 7.60
CA LYS A 77 13.08 -11.35 8.84
C LYS A 77 12.13 -10.22 9.21
N ALA A 78 11.67 -9.46 8.22
CA ALA A 78 10.75 -8.37 8.47
C ALA A 78 9.33 -8.87 8.84
N LEU A 79 8.89 -9.99 8.28
CA LEU A 79 7.62 -10.63 8.64
C LEU A 79 7.66 -11.23 10.06
N ASP A 80 8.82 -11.74 10.48
CA ASP A 80 9.02 -12.26 11.83
C ASP A 80 9.06 -11.14 12.89
N ASP A 81 9.52 -9.94 12.52
CA ASP A 81 9.73 -8.80 13.42
C ASP A 81 8.55 -7.81 13.43
N GLY A 82 7.70 -7.80 12.40
CA GLY A 82 6.62 -6.83 12.32
C GLY A 82 5.72 -6.94 11.10
N TRP A 83 5.17 -5.82 10.72
CA TRP A 83 4.26 -5.72 9.58
C TRP A 83 5.00 -5.31 8.31
N VAL A 84 4.69 -5.96 7.20
CA VAL A 84 5.27 -5.65 5.89
C VAL A 84 4.19 -5.09 4.97
N ILE A 85 4.33 -3.82 4.57
CA ILE A 85 3.46 -3.20 3.57
C ILE A 85 4.00 -3.54 2.18
N THR A 86 3.12 -4.03 1.33
CA THR A 86 3.40 -4.25 -0.09
C THR A 86 2.46 -3.44 -0.97
N PHE A 87 2.95 -3.06 -2.15
CA PHE A 87 2.17 -2.41 -3.21
C PHE A 87 2.06 -3.38 -4.39
N PRO A 88 1.07 -4.26 -4.40
CA PRO A 88 1.06 -5.43 -5.26
C PRO A 88 1.03 -5.11 -6.77
N GLN A 89 0.47 -3.98 -7.16
CA GLN A 89 0.51 -3.52 -8.56
C GLN A 89 1.88 -2.94 -8.95
N GLY A 90 2.66 -2.42 -7.98
CA GLY A 90 3.94 -1.75 -8.19
C GLY A 90 3.85 -0.51 -9.09
N THR A 91 2.68 0.11 -9.15
CA THR A 91 2.37 1.33 -9.91
C THR A 91 1.27 2.11 -9.21
N THR A 92 1.22 3.42 -9.46
CA THR A 92 0.14 4.29 -9.00
C THR A 92 -1.02 4.37 -10.00
N THR A 93 -0.93 3.71 -11.15
CA THR A 93 -2.01 3.63 -12.14
C THR A 93 -3.02 2.60 -11.66
N PRO A 94 -4.29 2.97 -11.46
CA PRO A 94 -5.32 2.03 -11.00
C PRO A 94 -5.63 0.97 -12.05
N PHE A 95 -6.23 -0.13 -11.60
CA PHE A 95 -6.69 -1.26 -12.41
C PHE A 95 -5.60 -1.88 -13.30
N LYS A 96 -4.33 -1.74 -12.89
CA LYS A 96 -3.24 -2.50 -13.49
C LYS A 96 -3.13 -3.87 -12.82
N PRO A 97 -2.81 -4.91 -13.59
CA PRO A 97 -2.67 -6.26 -13.04
C PRO A 97 -1.70 -6.32 -11.85
N ILE A 98 -2.05 -7.12 -10.86
CA ILE A 98 -1.19 -7.40 -9.72
C ILE A 98 0.00 -8.25 -10.17
N ARG A 99 1.12 -7.99 -9.55
CA ARG A 99 2.35 -8.74 -9.81
C ARG A 99 2.38 -10.02 -8.99
N ARG A 100 2.72 -11.11 -9.62
CA ARG A 100 2.80 -12.44 -8.99
C ARG A 100 3.76 -12.50 -7.80
N GLY A 101 4.74 -11.60 -7.72
CA GLY A 101 5.72 -11.55 -6.64
C GLY A 101 5.12 -11.45 -5.25
N THR A 102 4.08 -10.62 -5.06
CA THR A 102 3.36 -10.51 -3.78
C THR A 102 2.66 -11.83 -3.43
N ALA A 103 2.01 -12.48 -4.38
CA ALA A 103 1.35 -13.76 -4.17
C ALA A 103 2.36 -14.88 -3.83
N HIS A 104 3.55 -14.87 -4.44
CA HIS A 104 4.64 -15.79 -4.08
C HIS A 104 5.11 -15.60 -2.64
N ILE A 105 5.31 -14.34 -2.19
CA ILE A 105 5.67 -14.02 -0.80
C ILE A 105 4.59 -14.57 0.15
N ILE A 106 3.32 -14.32 -0.15
CA ILE A 106 2.19 -14.77 0.66
C ILE A 106 2.15 -16.30 0.74
N LYS A 107 2.25 -17.00 -0.38
CA LYS A 107 2.23 -18.48 -0.40
C LYS A 107 3.44 -19.09 0.33
N THR A 108 4.61 -18.47 0.23
CA THR A 108 5.85 -18.96 0.85
C THR A 108 5.85 -18.77 2.36
N TYR A 109 5.47 -17.58 2.84
CA TYR A 109 5.60 -17.24 4.26
C TYR A 109 4.29 -17.34 5.05
N LYS A 110 3.17 -17.57 4.37
CA LYS A 110 1.83 -17.75 4.98
C LYS A 110 1.45 -16.67 6.01
N PRO A 111 1.72 -15.37 5.74
CA PRO A 111 1.38 -14.30 6.67
C PRO A 111 -0.11 -14.02 6.69
N ILE A 112 -0.61 -13.42 7.76
CA ILE A 112 -1.95 -12.82 7.77
C ILE A 112 -1.94 -11.62 6.81
N VAL A 113 -2.82 -11.63 5.81
CA VAL A 113 -2.90 -10.60 4.77
C VAL A 113 -4.06 -9.67 5.05
N VAL A 114 -3.77 -8.40 5.35
CA VAL A 114 -4.77 -7.37 5.63
C VAL A 114 -4.85 -6.39 4.46
N PRO A 115 -5.94 -6.38 3.69
CA PRO A 115 -6.10 -5.46 2.57
C PRO A 115 -6.36 -4.03 3.06
N ILE A 116 -5.72 -3.06 2.38
CA ILE A 116 -5.93 -1.64 2.64
C ILE A 116 -6.30 -0.95 1.33
N VAL A 117 -7.47 -0.31 1.32
CA VAL A 117 -7.95 0.48 0.18
C VAL A 117 -7.72 1.96 0.48
N ILE A 118 -7.05 2.65 -0.43
CA ILE A 118 -6.76 4.09 -0.32
C ILE A 118 -7.38 4.80 -1.51
N ASP A 119 -8.20 5.82 -1.24
CA ASP A 119 -8.81 6.66 -2.27
C ASP A 119 -8.57 8.15 -2.03
N GLY A 120 -8.77 8.98 -3.06
CA GLY A 120 -8.68 10.44 -3.03
C GLY A 120 -7.30 11.00 -3.36
N PHE A 121 -6.21 10.27 -3.14
CA PHE A 121 -4.84 10.78 -3.33
C PHE A 121 -4.57 11.24 -4.77
N ARG A 122 -4.96 10.46 -5.76
CA ARG A 122 -4.77 10.82 -7.18
C ARG A 122 -5.56 12.05 -7.62
N ARG A 123 -6.65 12.35 -6.93
CA ARG A 123 -7.45 13.56 -7.17
C ARG A 123 -6.82 14.77 -6.50
N SER A 124 -6.21 14.57 -5.34
CA SER A 124 -5.59 15.63 -4.52
C SER A 124 -4.22 16.04 -5.04
N PHE A 125 -3.43 15.08 -5.47
CA PHE A 125 -2.02 15.30 -5.78
C PHE A 125 -1.70 15.12 -7.27
N ASP A 126 -0.58 15.71 -7.70
CA ASP A 126 -0.03 15.52 -9.02
C ASP A 126 0.45 14.07 -9.24
N LYS A 127 0.85 13.75 -10.46
CA LYS A 127 1.33 12.41 -10.83
C LYS A 127 2.56 11.96 -10.03
N LYS A 128 3.38 12.89 -9.54
CA LYS A 128 4.57 12.61 -8.72
C LYS A 128 4.23 12.51 -7.23
N GLY A 129 3.02 12.91 -6.81
CA GLY A 129 2.58 12.90 -5.41
C GLY A 129 3.18 13.99 -4.54
N LEU A 130 3.85 14.99 -5.13
CA LEU A 130 4.57 16.03 -4.41
C LEU A 130 3.79 17.34 -4.31
N MET A 131 2.97 17.66 -5.29
CA MET A 131 2.24 18.93 -5.36
C MET A 131 0.73 18.71 -5.23
N ILE A 132 0.06 19.58 -4.47
CA ILE A 132 -1.38 19.57 -4.35
C ILE A 132 -1.98 20.11 -5.65
N LYS A 133 -2.70 19.25 -6.37
CA LYS A 133 -3.41 19.57 -7.60
C LYS A 133 -4.81 20.14 -7.33
N LYS A 134 -5.53 19.53 -6.39
CA LYS A 134 -6.88 19.94 -5.99
C LYS A 134 -7.00 19.90 -4.47
N ARG A 135 -7.49 20.98 -3.86
CA ARG A 135 -7.79 21.07 -2.43
C ARG A 135 -9.19 20.53 -2.14
N ASN A 136 -9.47 20.27 -0.87
CA ASN A 136 -10.79 19.83 -0.38
C ASN A 136 -11.29 18.50 -1.02
N VAL A 137 -10.36 17.64 -1.43
CA VAL A 137 -10.69 16.29 -1.85
C VAL A 137 -10.70 15.39 -0.63
N LEU A 138 -11.78 14.64 -0.44
CA LEU A 138 -11.84 13.63 0.60
C LEU A 138 -10.82 12.53 0.30
N GLN A 139 -9.98 12.25 1.29
CA GLN A 139 -9.06 11.12 1.27
C GLN A 139 -9.56 10.09 2.27
N SER A 140 -9.63 8.85 1.84
CA SER A 140 -10.06 7.76 2.68
C SER A 140 -9.03 6.64 2.69
N MET A 141 -8.94 5.95 3.82
CA MET A 141 -8.19 4.72 3.99
C MET A 141 -9.09 3.73 4.72
N VAL A 142 -9.37 2.61 4.09
CA VAL A 142 -10.18 1.54 4.66
C VAL A 142 -9.28 0.32 4.86
N ILE A 143 -9.19 -0.13 6.10
CA ILE A 143 -8.54 -1.38 6.47
C ILE A 143 -9.64 -2.44 6.49
N LYS A 144 -9.51 -3.47 5.68
CA LYS A 144 -10.49 -4.56 5.59
C LYS A 144 -10.12 -5.71 6.51
N GLU A 145 -11.05 -6.63 6.68
CA GLU A 145 -10.79 -7.90 7.37
C GLU A 145 -9.67 -8.69 6.70
N PRO A 146 -8.95 -9.51 7.47
CA PRO A 146 -7.92 -10.37 6.91
C PRO A 146 -8.45 -11.23 5.75
N LEU A 147 -7.63 -11.36 4.72
CA LEU A 147 -7.98 -12.11 3.53
C LEU A 147 -7.92 -13.61 3.80
N GLU A 148 -8.99 -14.31 3.49
CA GLU A 148 -9.04 -15.77 3.59
C GLU A 148 -8.26 -16.41 2.43
N ILE A 149 -7.14 -17.04 2.76
CA ILE A 149 -6.25 -17.71 1.82
C ILE A 149 -6.04 -19.14 2.27
N ASP A 150 -6.32 -20.09 1.38
CA ASP A 150 -5.91 -21.48 1.57
C ASP A 150 -4.46 -21.63 1.06
N TYR A 151 -3.53 -21.51 1.99
CA TYR A 151 -2.10 -21.54 1.65
C TYR A 151 -1.63 -22.87 1.06
N GLU A 152 -2.38 -23.95 1.24
CA GLU A 152 -2.04 -25.26 0.68
C GLU A 152 -2.62 -25.42 -0.74
N ASN A 153 -3.89 -25.08 -0.94
CA ASN A 153 -4.61 -25.40 -2.16
C ASN A 153 -4.70 -24.23 -3.15
N ASP A 154 -4.75 -22.95 -2.66
CA ASP A 154 -4.83 -21.80 -3.56
C ASP A 154 -3.60 -21.74 -4.47
N GLU A 155 -3.80 -21.64 -5.77
CA GLU A 155 -2.72 -21.33 -6.70
C GLU A 155 -2.30 -19.86 -6.62
N ILE A 156 -1.13 -19.53 -7.20
CA ILE A 156 -0.64 -18.13 -7.25
C ILE A 156 -1.64 -17.21 -7.97
N SER A 157 -2.33 -17.73 -9.00
CA SER A 157 -3.39 -17.03 -9.74
C SER A 157 -4.59 -16.70 -8.86
N ASP A 158 -4.98 -17.62 -7.97
CA ASP A 158 -6.13 -17.45 -7.09
C ASP A 158 -5.82 -16.39 -6.02
N ILE A 159 -4.62 -16.47 -5.44
CA ILE A 159 -4.13 -15.45 -4.48
C ILE A 159 -4.09 -14.06 -5.14
N VAL A 160 -3.59 -13.95 -6.38
CA VAL A 160 -3.59 -12.69 -7.14
C VAL A 160 -5.01 -12.16 -7.29
N THR A 161 -5.95 -12.99 -7.72
CA THR A 161 -7.35 -12.60 -7.90
C THR A 161 -8.01 -12.19 -6.59
N LYS A 162 -7.79 -12.94 -5.50
CA LYS A 162 -8.27 -12.58 -4.17
C LYS A 162 -7.76 -11.20 -3.73
N ILE A 163 -6.47 -10.91 -3.96
CA ILE A 163 -5.89 -9.60 -3.64
C ILE A 163 -6.52 -8.50 -4.48
N GLU A 164 -6.69 -8.71 -5.81
CA GLU A 164 -7.29 -7.71 -6.71
C GLU A 164 -8.70 -7.31 -6.27
N TYR A 165 -9.52 -8.28 -5.88
CA TYR A 165 -10.84 -8.02 -5.34
C TYR A 165 -10.78 -7.32 -3.98
N ALA A 166 -9.92 -7.77 -3.08
CA ALA A 166 -9.82 -7.24 -1.74
C ALA A 166 -9.38 -5.77 -1.70
N ILE A 167 -8.45 -5.36 -2.56
CA ILE A 167 -7.99 -3.96 -2.67
C ILE A 167 -8.79 -3.13 -3.69
N GLU A 168 -9.90 -3.65 -4.24
CA GLU A 168 -10.78 -2.99 -5.19
C GLU A 168 -10.08 -2.53 -6.48
N GLN A 169 -9.13 -3.33 -6.95
CA GLN A 169 -8.38 -3.05 -8.18
C GLN A 169 -8.70 -4.03 -9.32
N HIS A 170 -9.62 -4.98 -9.10
CA HIS A 170 -10.15 -5.81 -10.17
C HIS A 170 -10.95 -4.94 -11.16
N PRO A 171 -10.91 -5.20 -12.48
CA PRO A 171 -11.63 -4.40 -13.48
C PRO A 171 -13.13 -4.25 -13.23
N SER A 172 -13.76 -5.17 -12.51
CA SER A 172 -15.17 -5.08 -12.13
C SER A 172 -15.51 -3.87 -11.22
N PHE A 173 -14.51 -3.32 -10.53
CA PHE A 173 -14.68 -2.11 -9.72
C PHE A 173 -14.52 -0.81 -10.52
N LEU A 174 -14.20 -0.90 -11.80
CA LEU A 174 -14.07 0.27 -12.67
C LEU A 174 -15.45 0.91 -12.87
N LYS A 175 -15.69 2.01 -12.15
CA LYS A 175 -16.87 2.84 -12.33
C LYS A 175 -16.54 4.00 -13.28
N VAL A 176 -17.23 4.09 -14.39
CA VAL A 176 -17.21 5.29 -15.25
C VAL A 176 -18.23 6.27 -14.68
N ILE A 177 -17.80 7.14 -13.78
CA ILE A 177 -18.65 8.14 -13.15
C ILE A 177 -18.39 9.49 -13.82
N SER A 178 -19.43 10.24 -14.13
CA SER A 178 -19.30 11.59 -14.65
C SER A 178 -18.68 12.51 -13.57
N SER A 179 -17.97 13.56 -13.99
CA SER A 179 -17.38 14.52 -13.05
C SER A 179 -18.39 15.18 -12.11
N LYS A 180 -19.66 15.29 -12.54
CA LYS A 180 -20.77 15.84 -11.74
C LYS A 180 -21.25 14.87 -10.64
N GLU A 181 -21.35 13.59 -10.96
CA GLU A 181 -21.69 12.54 -9.97
C GLU A 181 -20.60 12.39 -8.94
N TYR A 182 -19.34 12.46 -9.38
CA TYR A 182 -18.18 12.42 -8.51
C TYR A 182 -18.18 13.56 -7.48
N ALA A 183 -18.53 14.78 -7.90
CA ALA A 183 -18.64 15.93 -7.00
C ALA A 183 -19.76 15.75 -5.96
N LYS A 184 -20.88 15.15 -6.36
CA LYS A 184 -21.99 14.84 -5.42
C LYS A 184 -21.59 13.80 -4.38
N GLU A 185 -20.94 12.71 -4.78
CA GLU A 185 -20.45 11.70 -3.83
C GLU A 185 -19.45 12.28 -2.81
N GLU A 186 -18.55 13.15 -3.25
CA GLU A 186 -17.63 13.85 -2.34
C GLU A 186 -18.36 14.72 -1.34
N ASP A 187 -19.37 15.50 -1.77
CA ASP A 187 -20.15 16.36 -0.90
C ASP A 187 -20.99 15.56 0.12
N GLU A 188 -21.57 14.45 -0.27
CA GLU A 188 -22.31 13.57 0.63
C GLU A 188 -21.40 12.92 1.69
N LEU A 189 -20.23 12.48 1.30
CA LEU A 189 -19.23 11.93 2.21
C LEU A 189 -18.75 12.99 3.22
N HIS A 190 -18.54 14.22 2.78
CA HIS A 190 -18.20 15.33 3.66
C HIS A 190 -19.32 15.66 4.65
N LYS A 191 -20.60 15.63 4.23
CA LYS A 191 -21.76 15.83 5.10
C LYS A 191 -21.87 14.73 6.16
N LYS A 192 -21.74 13.47 5.77
CA LYS A 192 -21.74 12.33 6.71
C LYS A 192 -20.63 12.46 7.76
N ARG A 193 -19.43 12.87 7.38
CA ARG A 193 -18.31 13.04 8.30
C ARG A 193 -18.51 14.16 9.31
N LYS A 194 -19.12 15.29 8.91
CA LYS A 194 -19.50 16.37 9.85
C LYS A 194 -20.49 15.90 10.91
N PHE A 195 -21.39 15.00 10.55
CA PHE A 195 -22.37 14.44 11.46
C PHE A 195 -21.77 13.51 12.53
N TRP A 196 -20.69 12.79 12.21
CA TRP A 196 -20.00 11.88 13.15
C TRP A 196 -18.95 12.57 14.04
N ASN A 197 -18.66 13.85 13.81
CA ASN A 197 -17.70 14.65 14.59
C ASN A 197 -18.38 15.64 15.55
N LEU A 198 -19.70 15.56 15.72
CA LEU A 198 -20.51 16.20 16.76
C LEU A 198 -20.81 15.18 17.86
#